data_dc2a8520341ec2d25d0f0bf17cc1897d
#
_entry.id   dc2a8520341ec2d25d0f0bf17cc1897d
#
_cell.length_a   1.000
_cell.length_b   1.000
_cell.length_c   1.000
_cell.angle_alpha   90.00
_cell.angle_beta   90.00
_cell.angle_gamma   90.00
#
_symmetry.space_group_name_H-M   'P 1'
#
loop_
_entity.id
_entity.type
_entity.pdbx_description
1 polymer ?
#
loop_
_entity_poly.entity_id
_entity_poly.type
_entity_poly.pdbx_seq_one_letter_code
_entity_poly.pdbx_strand_id
1 'polypeptide(L)'
;MVCCEFAKQQKGRTIVENKELLIPAAQHEAPIPNAQTRRGRIQMLLLLFACALPVIASYFTFYVLKPEGGKTNYGRLVTPPEQAQSAWFNLPLEGKWTLLIARPAAECVSQNESCLQALFLMRQVRVALGKQSPRTQLVWVVTDGMPVDPQVRRAYDEQTAGFFIVNAPTATVEKEQWTNWLNTRQGGKDIQLLNPFGEKMMQFAVTADPKEFAGMRKDLEKLLKVNQAGEKIQ
;
A
#
# COMPACT_ATOMS: atom_id res chain seq x y z
N MET A 1 32.43 -10.48 -30.04
CA MET A 1 32.63 -11.58 -30.98
C MET A 1 31.60 -11.40 -32.07
N VAL A 2 31.95 -11.10 -33.15
CA VAL A 2 32.02 -11.18 -34.56
C VAL A 2 31.60 -9.85 -35.18
N CYS A 3 32.52 -9.08 -35.60
CA CYS A 3 33.25 -8.91 -36.87
C CYS A 3 32.44 -8.10 -37.88
N CYS A 4 32.86 -6.90 -38.22
CA CYS A 4 33.91 -6.56 -39.19
C CYS A 4 33.72 -7.22 -40.55
N GLU A 5 33.86 -6.34 -41.47
CA GLU A 5 34.27 -6.55 -42.88
C GLU A 5 33.22 -6.31 -43.96
N PHE A 6 33.36 -5.23 -44.64
CA PHE A 6 33.67 -5.27 -46.10
C PHE A 6 34.06 -3.88 -46.57
N ALA A 7 35.34 -3.67 -46.68
CA ALA A 7 35.92 -2.69 -47.58
C ALA A 7 36.45 -3.48 -48.77
N LYS A 8 36.17 -3.08 -49.96
CA LYS A 8 37.17 -2.94 -51.06
C LYS A 8 36.55 -2.90 -52.43
N GLN A 9 37.19 -2.06 -53.18
CA GLN A 9 37.44 -2.15 -54.64
C GLN A 9 36.50 -1.35 -55.52
N GLN A 10 36.88 -0.60 -56.46
CA GLN A 10 38.15 -0.11 -57.09
C GLN A 10 37.73 0.91 -58.14
N LYS A 11 38.42 2.00 -58.23
CA LYS A 11 39.36 2.37 -59.31
C LYS A 11 38.82 2.28 -60.76
N GLY A 12 38.67 3.44 -61.36
CA GLY A 12 38.46 3.61 -62.82
C GLY A 12 38.54 5.09 -63.19
N ARG A 13 39.68 5.47 -63.61
CA ARG A 13 40.10 6.77 -64.10
C ARG A 13 39.55 6.96 -65.51
N THR A 14 38.97 8.09 -65.85
CA THR A 14 39.10 8.69 -67.17
C THR A 14 38.85 10.21 -67.14
N ILE A 15 39.84 10.91 -67.61
CA ILE A 15 39.92 12.34 -67.86
C ILE A 15 39.24 12.57 -69.23
N VAL A 16 38.29 13.49 -69.30
CA VAL A 16 37.95 14.24 -70.52
C VAL A 16 37.32 15.55 -70.09
N GLU A 17 38.04 16.59 -70.25
CA GLU A 17 37.89 17.69 -71.18
C GLU A 17 36.84 18.77 -70.86
N ASN A 18 37.39 19.95 -70.65
CA ASN A 18 36.70 21.23 -70.49
C ASN A 18 35.71 21.53 -71.62
N LYS A 19 34.51 21.83 -71.20
CA LYS A 19 33.64 22.68 -72.02
C LYS A 19 32.97 23.69 -71.06
N GLU A 20 33.45 24.92 -71.10
CA GLU A 20 32.76 26.06 -70.56
C GLU A 20 31.34 26.10 -71.07
N LEU A 21 30.39 25.88 -70.23
CA LEU A 21 29.00 26.17 -70.52
C LEU A 21 28.54 27.28 -69.58
N LEU A 22 28.34 28.44 -70.14
CA LEU A 22 27.73 29.59 -69.53
C LEU A 22 26.45 29.12 -68.80
N ILE A 23 26.45 29.21 -67.48
CA ILE A 23 25.26 29.04 -66.71
C ILE A 23 24.54 30.40 -66.60
N PRO A 24 23.32 30.54 -67.15
CA PRO A 24 22.55 31.75 -66.92
C PRO A 24 22.19 31.86 -65.44
N ALA A 25 22.36 33.04 -64.88
CA ALA A 25 22.02 33.39 -63.50
C ALA A 25 20.57 32.96 -63.22
N ALA A 26 20.44 31.91 -62.45
CA ALA A 26 19.15 31.51 -61.91
C ALA A 26 18.60 32.62 -60.98
N GLN A 27 17.57 33.26 -61.46
CA GLN A 27 16.77 34.20 -60.70
C GLN A 27 16.21 33.43 -59.49
N HIS A 28 16.59 33.85 -58.32
CA HIS A 28 16.04 33.35 -57.09
C HIS A 28 14.63 33.92 -56.92
N GLU A 29 13.65 33.28 -57.57
CA GLU A 29 12.25 33.56 -57.30
C GLU A 29 11.94 33.10 -55.89
N ALA A 30 11.60 34.05 -55.02
CA ALA A 30 11.13 33.75 -53.67
C ALA A 30 9.88 32.83 -53.77
N PRO A 31 9.85 31.70 -53.04
CA PRO A 31 8.72 30.79 -53.14
C PRO A 31 7.46 31.46 -52.60
N ILE A 32 6.47 31.65 -53.49
CA ILE A 32 5.12 32.06 -53.14
C ILE A 32 4.57 31.06 -52.13
N PRO A 33 4.00 31.46 -50.99
CA PRO A 33 3.47 30.53 -50.02
C PRO A 33 2.21 29.85 -50.57
N ASN A 34 2.42 28.73 -51.24
CA ASN A 34 1.37 27.92 -51.82
C ASN A 34 0.49 27.28 -50.73
N ALA A 35 -0.80 27.10 -51.02
CA ALA A 35 -1.79 26.44 -50.16
C ALA A 35 -1.34 25.06 -49.63
N GLN A 36 -0.41 24.40 -50.33
CA GLN A 36 0.22 23.14 -49.98
C GLN A 36 1.10 23.26 -48.72
N THR A 37 1.81 24.38 -48.53
CA THR A 37 2.61 24.61 -47.29
C THR A 37 1.73 24.79 -46.07
N ARG A 38 0.54 25.34 -46.23
CA ARG A 38 -0.42 25.50 -45.14
C ARG A 38 -1.00 24.16 -44.67
N ARG A 39 -1.32 23.28 -45.60
CA ARG A 39 -1.77 21.89 -45.29
C ARG A 39 -0.65 21.09 -44.62
N GLY A 40 0.58 21.17 -45.10
CA GLY A 40 1.74 20.49 -44.52
C GLY A 40 2.00 20.96 -43.06
N ARG A 41 1.90 22.27 -42.81
CA ARG A 41 2.03 22.82 -41.42
C ARG A 41 0.92 22.32 -40.50
N ILE A 42 -0.31 22.23 -41.00
CA ILE A 42 -1.45 21.70 -40.21
C ILE A 42 -1.25 20.21 -39.93
N GLN A 43 -0.81 19.43 -40.90
CA GLN A 43 -0.53 18.00 -40.72
C GLN A 43 0.60 17.79 -39.68
N MET A 44 1.68 18.58 -39.77
CA MET A 44 2.77 18.51 -38.80
C MET A 44 2.32 18.88 -37.39
N LEU A 45 1.48 19.92 -37.21
CA LEU A 45 0.91 20.32 -35.94
C LEU A 45 -0.03 19.23 -35.37
N LEU A 46 -0.88 18.61 -36.22
CA LEU A 46 -1.75 17.51 -35.83
C LEU A 46 -0.94 16.31 -35.33
N LEU A 47 0.12 15.95 -36.05
CA LEU A 47 0.99 14.84 -35.65
C LEU A 47 1.70 15.13 -34.33
N LEU A 48 2.22 16.35 -34.14
CA LEU A 48 2.84 16.79 -32.92
C LEU A 48 1.84 16.78 -31.75
N PHE A 49 0.62 17.27 -32.01
CA PHE A 49 -0.46 17.23 -31.01
C PHE A 49 -0.86 15.79 -30.64
N ALA A 50 -0.96 14.90 -31.64
CA ALA A 50 -1.27 13.48 -31.38
C ALA A 50 -0.18 12.79 -30.53
N CYS A 51 1.10 13.13 -30.73
CA CYS A 51 2.19 12.63 -29.92
C CYS A 51 2.22 13.24 -28.50
N ALA A 52 1.83 14.50 -28.36
CA ALA A 52 1.78 15.18 -27.06
C ALA A 52 0.55 14.78 -26.23
N LEU A 53 -0.54 14.36 -26.87
CA LEU A 53 -1.82 14.05 -26.23
C LEU A 53 -1.71 13.02 -25.10
N PRO A 54 -1.01 11.88 -25.22
CA PRO A 54 -0.87 10.92 -24.12
C PRO A 54 -0.14 11.49 -22.90
N VAL A 55 0.86 12.36 -23.13
CA VAL A 55 1.59 13.02 -22.05
C VAL A 55 0.69 14.01 -21.32
N ILE A 56 -0.04 14.84 -22.10
CA ILE A 56 -1.00 15.80 -21.53
C ILE A 56 -2.11 15.07 -20.79
N ALA A 57 -2.67 13.99 -21.35
CA ALA A 57 -3.69 13.19 -20.73
C ALA A 57 -3.20 12.54 -19.42
N SER A 58 -1.98 12.01 -19.39
CA SER A 58 -1.37 11.45 -18.18
C SER A 58 -1.19 12.51 -17.11
N TYR A 59 -0.67 13.67 -17.47
CA TYR A 59 -0.51 14.78 -16.53
C TYR A 59 -1.86 15.26 -15.99
N PHE A 60 -2.86 15.41 -16.85
CA PHE A 60 -4.22 15.80 -16.45
C PHE A 60 -4.85 14.77 -15.52
N THR A 61 -4.73 13.47 -15.84
CA THR A 61 -5.24 12.39 -14.99
C THR A 61 -4.59 12.41 -13.61
N PHE A 62 -3.28 12.61 -13.54
CA PHE A 62 -2.55 12.60 -12.29
C PHE A 62 -2.84 13.81 -11.40
N TYR A 63 -2.89 15.02 -11.97
CA TYR A 63 -3.01 16.26 -11.19
C TYR A 63 -4.45 16.76 -11.01
N VAL A 64 -5.33 16.52 -12.00
CA VAL A 64 -6.71 17.04 -11.97
C VAL A 64 -7.69 15.98 -11.48
N LEU A 65 -7.68 14.80 -12.08
CA LEU A 65 -8.60 13.73 -11.69
C LEU A 65 -8.19 13.07 -10.38
N LYS A 66 -6.88 13.14 -10.02
CA LYS A 66 -6.34 12.51 -8.80
C LYS A 66 -7.06 11.20 -8.52
N PRO A 67 -6.93 10.19 -9.38
CA PRO A 67 -7.64 8.94 -9.15
C PRO A 67 -7.24 8.50 -7.75
N GLU A 68 -8.19 8.50 -6.82
CA GLU A 68 -7.98 7.87 -5.52
C GLU A 68 -7.59 6.45 -5.86
N GLY A 69 -6.29 6.14 -5.68
CA GLY A 69 -5.76 4.83 -5.98
C GLY A 69 -6.68 3.83 -5.33
N GLY A 70 -7.29 2.94 -6.12
CA GLY A 70 -8.29 2.02 -5.63
C GLY A 70 -7.79 1.41 -4.34
N LYS A 71 -8.62 1.38 -3.29
CA LYS A 71 -8.24 0.89 -1.96
C LYS A 71 -7.57 -0.46 -2.12
N THR A 72 -6.26 -0.48 -2.07
CA THR A 72 -5.47 -1.71 -2.22
C THR A 72 -5.51 -2.54 -0.94
N ASN A 73 -5.93 -1.92 0.16
CA ASN A 73 -6.06 -2.52 1.47
C ASN A 73 -7.52 -2.61 1.86
N TYR A 74 -7.88 -3.72 2.48
CA TYR A 74 -9.21 -3.93 3.04
C TYR A 74 -9.40 -3.08 4.31
N GLY A 75 -8.40 -3.10 5.20
CA GLY A 75 -8.38 -2.29 6.40
C GLY A 75 -8.25 -0.79 6.12
N ARG A 76 -8.79 0.02 7.03
CA ARG A 76 -8.63 1.49 7.00
C ARG A 76 -7.25 1.87 7.53
N LEU A 77 -6.45 2.55 6.71
CA LEU A 77 -5.15 3.05 7.14
C LEU A 77 -5.30 4.19 8.15
N VAL A 78 -4.47 4.18 9.16
CA VAL A 78 -4.27 5.29 10.11
C VAL A 78 -3.05 6.07 9.66
N THR A 79 -3.26 7.32 9.24
CA THR A 79 -2.20 8.18 8.71
C THR A 79 -2.28 9.54 9.40
N PRO A 80 -1.22 10.00 10.08
CA PRO A 80 0.03 9.26 10.36
C PRO A 80 -0.20 8.06 11.30
N PRO A 81 0.71 7.07 11.33
CA PRO A 81 0.70 6.00 12.32
C PRO A 81 0.81 6.56 13.74
N GLU A 82 0.13 5.92 14.70
CA GLU A 82 0.05 6.40 16.08
C GLU A 82 0.74 5.43 17.04
N GLN A 83 1.73 5.94 17.75
CA GLN A 83 2.49 5.13 18.70
C GLN A 83 1.63 4.65 19.87
N ALA A 84 1.61 3.35 20.12
CA ALA A 84 1.09 2.78 21.37
C ALA A 84 2.18 2.75 22.42
N GLN A 85 1.82 3.03 23.67
CA GLN A 85 2.76 2.92 24.77
C GLN A 85 2.74 1.51 25.34
N SER A 86 3.88 0.82 25.36
CA SER A 86 3.98 -0.55 25.89
C SER A 86 3.57 -0.64 27.36
N ALA A 87 3.76 0.46 28.11
CA ALA A 87 3.33 0.57 29.51
C ALA A 87 1.81 0.35 29.71
N TRP A 88 0.99 0.67 28.70
CA TRP A 88 -0.46 0.47 28.80
C TRP A 88 -0.86 -1.00 28.91
N PHE A 89 -0.03 -1.91 28.40
CA PHE A 89 -0.40 -3.32 28.25
C PHE A 89 0.42 -4.25 29.14
N ASN A 90 1.49 -3.74 29.74
CA ASN A 90 2.50 -4.58 30.40
C ASN A 90 2.92 -5.78 29.52
N LEU A 91 3.01 -5.55 28.21
CA LEU A 91 3.31 -6.54 27.19
C LEU A 91 4.25 -5.90 26.14
N PRO A 92 5.30 -6.59 25.69
CA PRO A 92 6.12 -6.10 24.60
C PRO A 92 5.33 -6.09 23.30
N LEU A 93 5.15 -4.91 22.72
CA LEU A 93 4.51 -4.72 21.42
C LEU A 93 5.52 -4.79 20.26
N GLU A 94 6.80 -4.62 20.58
CA GLU A 94 7.87 -4.59 19.60
C GLU A 94 8.22 -5.98 19.05
N GLY A 95 8.68 -6.00 17.80
CA GLY A 95 9.13 -7.21 17.12
C GLY A 95 8.03 -8.10 16.55
N LYS A 96 6.76 -7.83 16.84
CA LYS A 96 5.62 -8.60 16.32
C LYS A 96 4.50 -7.71 15.79
N TRP A 97 3.84 -8.19 14.78
CA TRP A 97 2.57 -7.61 14.33
C TRP A 97 1.48 -7.92 15.34
N THR A 98 0.82 -6.91 15.87
CA THR A 98 -0.18 -7.07 16.92
C THR A 98 -1.57 -6.76 16.42
N LEU A 99 -2.47 -7.73 16.47
CA LEU A 99 -3.91 -7.52 16.34
C LEU A 99 -4.46 -7.27 17.74
N LEU A 100 -5.02 -6.09 17.96
CA LEU A 100 -5.52 -5.64 19.24
C LEU A 100 -7.00 -5.31 19.17
N ILE A 101 -7.76 -5.78 20.14
CA ILE A 101 -9.16 -5.38 20.35
C ILE A 101 -9.36 -4.93 21.79
N ALA A 102 -10.14 -3.87 21.98
CA ALA A 102 -10.53 -3.37 23.30
C ALA A 102 -12.03 -3.61 23.50
N ARG A 103 -12.37 -4.46 24.46
CA ARG A 103 -13.75 -4.81 24.81
C ARG A 103 -13.90 -5.05 26.30
N PRO A 104 -15.03 -4.68 26.90
CA PRO A 104 -15.32 -5.07 28.28
C PRO A 104 -15.51 -6.59 28.40
N ALA A 105 -15.03 -7.17 29.50
CA ALA A 105 -15.24 -8.60 29.76
C ALA A 105 -16.72 -8.97 29.85
N ALA A 106 -17.53 -8.05 30.38
CA ALA A 106 -18.97 -8.23 30.46
C ALA A 106 -19.68 -8.41 29.12
N GLU A 107 -19.11 -7.87 28.03
CA GLU A 107 -19.61 -8.07 26.66
C GLU A 107 -19.10 -9.38 26.03
N CYS A 108 -17.98 -9.92 26.50
CA CYS A 108 -17.33 -11.11 25.94
C CYS A 108 -17.75 -12.39 26.66
N VAL A 109 -19.04 -12.58 26.82
CA VAL A 109 -19.63 -13.78 27.40
C VAL A 109 -20.19 -14.69 26.30
N SER A 110 -20.40 -15.96 26.61
CA SER A 110 -20.84 -16.98 25.65
C SER A 110 -22.16 -16.66 24.91
N GLN A 111 -22.93 -15.71 25.42
CA GLN A 111 -24.21 -15.26 24.83
C GLN A 111 -24.08 -14.01 23.92
N ASN A 112 -22.92 -13.36 23.89
CA ASN A 112 -22.71 -12.16 23.07
C ASN A 112 -21.83 -12.49 21.87
N GLU A 113 -22.47 -12.65 20.72
CA GLU A 113 -21.80 -13.06 19.47
C GLU A 113 -20.80 -12.03 18.96
N SER A 114 -21.04 -10.72 19.14
CA SER A 114 -20.21 -9.68 18.51
C SER A 114 -18.78 -9.64 19.05
N CYS A 115 -18.59 -9.79 20.36
CA CYS A 115 -17.25 -9.85 20.93
C CYS A 115 -16.55 -11.16 20.60
N LEU A 116 -17.25 -12.29 20.78
CA LEU A 116 -16.69 -13.60 20.46
C LEU A 116 -16.34 -13.74 18.99
N GLN A 117 -17.14 -13.15 18.10
CA GLN A 117 -16.87 -13.11 16.66
C GLN A 117 -15.56 -12.36 16.36
N ALA A 118 -15.31 -11.23 17.01
CA ALA A 118 -14.07 -10.49 16.83
C ALA A 118 -12.84 -11.30 17.30
N LEU A 119 -12.92 -11.90 18.49
CA LEU A 119 -11.86 -12.76 19.00
C LEU A 119 -11.62 -13.98 18.12
N PHE A 120 -12.70 -14.61 17.64
CA PHE A 120 -12.64 -15.72 16.71
C PHE A 120 -12.00 -15.31 15.38
N LEU A 121 -12.40 -14.17 14.81
CA LEU A 121 -11.83 -13.62 13.58
C LEU A 121 -10.33 -13.42 13.71
N MET A 122 -9.86 -12.77 14.76
CA MET A 122 -8.43 -12.55 15.02
C MET A 122 -7.66 -13.87 15.09
N ARG A 123 -8.21 -14.86 15.82
CA ARG A 123 -7.61 -16.19 15.93
C ARG A 123 -7.53 -16.90 14.57
N GLN A 124 -8.63 -16.90 13.81
CA GLN A 124 -8.68 -17.55 12.50
C GLN A 124 -7.70 -16.92 11.51
N VAL A 125 -7.62 -15.59 11.49
CA VAL A 125 -6.65 -14.88 10.65
C VAL A 125 -5.22 -15.30 11.00
N ARG A 126 -4.87 -15.31 12.30
CA ARG A 126 -3.54 -15.73 12.74
C ARG A 126 -3.21 -17.17 12.35
N VAL A 127 -4.15 -18.10 12.54
CA VAL A 127 -3.98 -19.50 12.13
C VAL A 127 -3.77 -19.61 10.62
N ALA A 128 -4.54 -18.87 9.83
CA ALA A 128 -4.45 -18.86 8.37
C ALA A 128 -3.13 -18.30 7.83
N LEU A 129 -2.38 -17.53 8.62
CA LEU A 129 -1.03 -17.06 8.26
C LEU A 129 0.02 -18.20 8.28
N GLY A 130 -0.29 -19.36 8.82
CA GLY A 130 0.56 -20.56 8.81
C GLY A 130 1.96 -20.28 9.36
N LYS A 131 3.00 -20.44 8.55
CA LYS A 131 4.40 -20.22 8.94
C LYS A 131 4.72 -18.81 9.42
N GLN A 132 3.88 -17.83 9.09
CA GLN A 132 4.06 -16.44 9.52
C GLN A 132 3.37 -16.14 10.86
N SER A 133 2.55 -17.07 11.38
CA SER A 133 1.81 -16.87 12.64
C SER A 133 2.70 -16.54 13.85
N PRO A 134 3.94 -17.04 14.00
CA PRO A 134 4.81 -16.66 15.13
C PRO A 134 5.22 -15.19 15.14
N ARG A 135 5.17 -14.52 13.97
CA ARG A 135 5.45 -13.07 13.82
C ARG A 135 4.26 -12.20 14.19
N THR A 136 3.14 -12.81 14.57
CA THR A 136 1.90 -12.12 14.95
C THR A 136 1.49 -12.50 16.36
N GLN A 137 0.94 -11.54 17.07
CA GLN A 137 0.32 -11.75 18.38
C GLN A 137 -1.07 -11.13 18.42
N LEU A 138 -1.91 -11.65 19.28
CA LEU A 138 -3.29 -11.21 19.50
C LEU A 138 -3.40 -10.66 20.90
N VAL A 139 -4.02 -9.49 21.04
CA VAL A 139 -4.19 -8.82 22.33
C VAL A 139 -5.65 -8.42 22.51
N TRP A 140 -6.24 -8.90 23.58
CA TRP A 140 -7.53 -8.42 24.05
C TRP A 140 -7.33 -7.55 25.28
N VAL A 141 -7.66 -6.27 25.17
CA VAL A 141 -7.62 -5.32 26.26
C VAL A 141 -9.00 -5.28 26.92
N VAL A 142 -9.07 -5.74 28.16
CA VAL A 142 -10.28 -5.71 28.99
C VAL A 142 -10.46 -4.29 29.52
N THR A 143 -11.57 -3.64 29.14
CA THR A 143 -11.77 -2.21 29.42
C THR A 143 -12.52 -1.93 30.72
N ASP A 144 -13.22 -2.90 31.25
CA ASP A 144 -14.03 -2.80 32.49
C ASP A 144 -13.34 -3.33 33.72
N GLY A 145 -12.17 -3.95 33.60
CA GLY A 145 -11.44 -4.57 34.71
C GLY A 145 -12.17 -5.77 35.33
N MET A 146 -13.25 -6.25 34.71
CA MET A 146 -13.99 -7.41 35.21
C MET A 146 -13.27 -8.72 34.88
N PRO A 147 -13.47 -9.79 35.68
CA PRO A 147 -12.90 -11.09 35.38
C PRO A 147 -13.48 -11.65 34.08
N VAL A 148 -12.60 -12.19 33.23
CA VAL A 148 -12.99 -12.84 31.98
C VAL A 148 -13.67 -14.17 32.26
N ASP A 149 -14.74 -14.46 31.55
CA ASP A 149 -15.48 -15.73 31.62
C ASP A 149 -14.50 -16.92 31.49
N PRO A 150 -14.52 -17.89 32.41
CA PRO A 150 -13.62 -19.04 32.40
C PRO A 150 -13.74 -19.91 31.11
N GLN A 151 -14.90 -19.94 30.47
CA GLN A 151 -15.08 -20.66 29.22
C GLN A 151 -14.39 -19.94 28.08
N VAL A 152 -14.52 -18.61 28.00
CA VAL A 152 -13.84 -17.77 27.01
C VAL A 152 -12.32 -17.83 27.23
N ARG A 153 -11.87 -17.73 28.46
CA ARG A 153 -10.44 -17.83 28.80
C ARG A 153 -9.83 -19.16 28.38
N ARG A 154 -10.55 -20.28 28.57
CA ARG A 154 -10.09 -21.61 28.12
C ARG A 154 -10.05 -21.77 26.60
N ALA A 155 -10.95 -21.08 25.88
CA ALA A 155 -10.99 -21.13 24.43
C ALA A 155 -9.82 -20.34 23.79
N TYR A 156 -9.23 -19.41 24.52
CA TYR A 156 -8.13 -18.56 24.06
C TYR A 156 -6.91 -18.77 24.96
N ASP A 157 -6.18 -19.85 24.70
CA ASP A 157 -4.94 -20.19 25.40
C ASP A 157 -3.81 -19.24 24.95
N GLU A 158 -3.31 -18.45 25.90
CA GLU A 158 -2.24 -17.48 25.67
C GLU A 158 -0.96 -18.13 25.19
N GLN A 159 -0.62 -19.29 25.72
CA GLN A 159 0.65 -19.96 25.39
C GLN A 159 0.63 -20.57 23.99
N THR A 160 -0.45 -21.25 23.64
CA THR A 160 -0.54 -21.98 22.36
C THR A 160 -0.92 -21.06 21.20
N ALA A 161 -1.82 -20.09 21.44
CA ALA A 161 -2.36 -19.25 20.38
C ALA A 161 -1.60 -17.92 20.20
N GLY A 162 -0.64 -17.57 21.05
CA GLY A 162 -0.02 -16.23 21.08
C GLY A 162 -1.08 -15.15 21.32
N PHE A 163 -2.02 -15.44 22.18
CA PHE A 163 -3.14 -14.59 22.56
C PHE A 163 -2.92 -14.09 23.99
N PHE A 164 -3.03 -12.80 24.20
CA PHE A 164 -2.81 -12.16 25.49
C PHE A 164 -4.06 -11.42 25.91
N ILE A 165 -4.47 -11.61 27.16
CA ILE A 165 -5.56 -10.88 27.79
C ILE A 165 -4.94 -9.94 28.81
N VAL A 166 -5.11 -8.64 28.60
CA VAL A 166 -4.54 -7.58 29.44
C VAL A 166 -5.64 -6.62 29.88
N ASN A 167 -5.46 -5.98 31.02
CA ASN A 167 -6.38 -4.94 31.50
C ASN A 167 -6.00 -3.58 30.89
N ALA A 168 -6.99 -2.74 30.62
CA ALA A 168 -6.77 -1.35 30.27
C ALA A 168 -6.10 -0.58 31.42
N PRO A 169 -5.35 0.49 31.12
CA PRO A 169 -4.74 1.33 32.15
C PRO A 169 -5.80 1.88 33.14
N THR A 170 -5.46 1.88 34.39
CA THR A 170 -6.36 2.37 35.49
C THR A 170 -6.00 3.78 35.96
N ALA A 171 -4.72 4.18 35.83
CA ALA A 171 -4.26 5.51 36.17
C ALA A 171 -4.91 6.58 35.29
N THR A 172 -5.40 7.66 35.87
CA THR A 172 -6.23 8.65 35.16
C THR A 172 -5.60 9.19 33.90
N VAL A 173 -4.33 9.56 33.96
CA VAL A 173 -3.60 10.14 32.82
C VAL A 173 -3.41 9.09 31.71
N GLU A 174 -2.97 7.89 32.05
CA GLU A 174 -2.76 6.81 31.10
C GLU A 174 -4.07 6.35 30.47
N LYS A 175 -5.15 6.30 31.27
CA LYS A 175 -6.49 5.95 30.80
C LYS A 175 -7.01 6.96 29.79
N GLU A 176 -6.79 8.25 29.99
CA GLU A 176 -7.19 9.27 29.06
C GLU A 176 -6.40 9.17 27.75
N GLN A 177 -5.07 9.03 27.84
CA GLN A 177 -4.20 8.86 26.69
C GLN A 177 -4.57 7.60 25.88
N TRP A 178 -4.79 6.49 26.58
CA TRP A 178 -5.24 5.24 25.99
C TRP A 178 -6.59 5.39 25.27
N THR A 179 -7.56 6.03 25.92
CA THR A 179 -8.91 6.21 25.37
C THR A 179 -8.87 7.08 24.12
N ASN A 180 -8.09 8.15 24.14
CA ASN A 180 -7.89 9.02 22.98
C ASN A 180 -7.23 8.27 21.83
N TRP A 181 -6.16 7.54 22.11
CA TRP A 181 -5.48 6.70 21.12
C TRP A 181 -6.41 5.63 20.51
N LEU A 182 -7.20 4.95 21.36
CA LEU A 182 -8.12 3.91 20.90
C LEU A 182 -9.21 4.46 19.98
N ASN A 183 -9.79 5.61 20.35
CA ASN A 183 -10.94 6.20 19.64
C ASN A 183 -10.55 7.01 18.40
N THR A 184 -9.27 7.16 18.10
CA THR A 184 -8.84 7.82 16.89
C THR A 184 -9.57 7.26 15.68
N ARG A 185 -10.13 8.15 14.87
CA ARG A 185 -10.92 7.82 13.67
C ARG A 185 -12.13 6.92 13.95
N GLN A 186 -12.75 7.06 15.12
CA GLN A 186 -13.95 6.30 15.53
C GLN A 186 -13.74 4.78 15.55
N GLY A 187 -12.48 4.33 15.69
CA GLY A 187 -12.11 2.92 15.62
C GLY A 187 -12.14 2.17 16.96
N GLY A 188 -12.71 2.73 18.02
CA GLY A 188 -12.65 2.14 19.38
C GLY A 188 -13.23 0.73 19.51
N LYS A 189 -14.11 0.35 18.59
CA LYS A 189 -14.69 -1.01 18.53
C LYS A 189 -14.05 -1.91 17.47
N ASP A 190 -13.15 -1.39 16.65
CA ASP A 190 -12.50 -2.11 15.56
C ASP A 190 -11.28 -2.89 16.07
N ILE A 191 -10.84 -3.85 15.26
CA ILE A 191 -9.56 -4.52 15.49
C ILE A 191 -8.46 -3.58 15.00
N GLN A 192 -7.54 -3.23 15.91
CA GLN A 192 -6.39 -2.39 15.62
C GLN A 192 -5.21 -3.25 15.18
N LEU A 193 -4.53 -2.87 14.11
CA LEU A 193 -3.29 -3.51 13.69
C LEU A 193 -2.12 -2.60 14.03
N LEU A 194 -1.21 -3.10 14.87
CA LEU A 194 0.04 -2.45 15.21
C LEU A 194 1.18 -3.13 14.43
N ASN A 195 2.10 -2.32 13.97
CA ASN A 195 3.32 -2.78 13.33
C ASN A 195 4.35 -3.26 14.38
N PRO A 196 5.49 -3.88 13.98
CA PRO A 196 6.52 -4.33 14.90
C PRO A 196 7.23 -3.21 15.70
N PHE A 197 6.97 -1.95 15.40
CA PHE A 197 7.44 -0.80 16.18
C PHE A 197 6.43 -0.34 17.24
N GLY A 198 5.28 -1.02 17.35
CA GLY A 198 4.21 -0.67 18.27
C GLY A 198 3.32 0.49 17.80
N GLU A 199 3.35 0.83 16.51
CA GLU A 199 2.52 1.89 15.95
C GLU A 199 1.22 1.33 15.36
N LYS A 200 0.09 1.93 15.71
CA LYS A 200 -1.20 1.66 15.10
C LYS A 200 -1.22 2.19 13.68
N MET A 201 -1.31 1.31 12.70
CA MET A 201 -1.26 1.67 11.30
C MET A 201 -2.53 1.35 10.52
N MET A 202 -3.37 0.46 11.03
CA MET A 202 -4.57 0.03 10.32
C MET A 202 -5.66 -0.39 11.29
N GLN A 203 -6.92 -0.24 10.86
CA GLN A 203 -8.10 -0.65 11.60
C GLN A 203 -8.99 -1.52 10.72
N PHE A 204 -9.54 -2.59 11.31
CA PHE A 204 -10.49 -3.49 10.65
C PHE A 204 -11.82 -3.43 11.40
N ALA A 205 -12.89 -3.09 10.69
CA ALA A 205 -14.23 -3.15 11.25
C ALA A 205 -14.61 -4.61 11.58
N VAL A 206 -15.34 -4.80 12.65
CA VAL A 206 -15.87 -6.13 13.01
C VAL A 206 -17.31 -6.21 12.56
N THR A 207 -17.57 -6.94 11.50
CA THR A 207 -18.91 -7.22 10.99
C THR A 207 -19.09 -8.73 10.78
N ALA A 208 -20.29 -9.17 10.47
CA ALA A 208 -20.57 -10.58 10.18
C ALA A 208 -20.23 -10.99 8.73
N ASP A 209 -19.59 -10.11 7.92
CA ASP A 209 -19.31 -10.40 6.52
C ASP A 209 -18.09 -11.34 6.40
N PRO A 210 -18.24 -12.51 5.75
CA PRO A 210 -17.11 -13.43 5.48
C PRO A 210 -15.94 -12.79 4.72
N LYS A 211 -16.18 -11.68 4.01
CA LYS A 211 -15.13 -10.93 3.30
C LYS A 211 -14.10 -10.30 4.23
N GLU A 212 -14.49 -10.04 5.49
CA GLU A 212 -13.57 -9.50 6.49
C GLU A 212 -12.39 -10.41 6.77
N PHE A 213 -12.66 -11.70 6.98
CA PHE A 213 -11.59 -12.68 7.16
C PHE A 213 -10.62 -12.68 5.98
N ALA A 214 -11.14 -12.76 4.75
CA ALA A 214 -10.32 -12.80 3.54
C ALA A 214 -9.54 -11.48 3.34
N GLY A 215 -10.17 -10.36 3.59
CA GLY A 215 -9.58 -9.03 3.48
C GLY A 215 -8.46 -8.82 4.50
N MET A 216 -8.74 -9.07 5.77
CA MET A 216 -7.75 -8.95 6.86
C MET A 216 -6.55 -9.87 6.65
N ARG A 217 -6.79 -11.14 6.31
CA ARG A 217 -5.74 -12.10 5.99
C ARG A 217 -4.86 -11.61 4.85
N LYS A 218 -5.46 -11.16 3.75
CA LYS A 218 -4.73 -10.66 2.57
C LYS A 218 -3.84 -9.46 2.88
N ASP A 219 -4.35 -8.53 3.70
CA ASP A 219 -3.58 -7.36 4.11
C ASP A 219 -2.40 -7.75 5.00
N LEU A 220 -2.61 -8.62 6.00
CA LEU A 220 -1.53 -9.12 6.85
C LEU A 220 -0.49 -9.90 6.04
N GLU A 221 -0.89 -10.77 5.11
CA GLU A 221 0.04 -11.50 4.26
C GLU A 221 0.93 -10.57 3.44
N LYS A 222 0.38 -9.48 2.90
CA LYS A 222 1.16 -8.47 2.18
C LYS A 222 2.18 -7.79 3.10
N LEU A 223 1.74 -7.34 4.29
CA LEU A 223 2.59 -6.65 5.25
C LEU A 223 3.73 -7.54 5.75
N LEU A 224 3.43 -8.80 6.07
CA LEU A 224 4.41 -9.78 6.51
C LEU A 224 5.45 -10.09 5.42
N LYS A 225 5.06 -10.11 4.14
CA LYS A 225 6.00 -10.30 3.02
C LYS A 225 6.93 -9.10 2.84
N VAL A 226 6.42 -7.89 2.91
CA VAL A 226 7.22 -6.66 2.76
C VAL A 226 8.25 -6.56 3.89
N ASN A 227 7.87 -6.88 5.11
CA ASN A 227 8.77 -6.79 6.26
C ASN A 227 9.87 -7.88 6.25
N GLN A 228 9.65 -9.03 5.61
CA GLN A 228 10.72 -10.03 5.39
C GLN A 228 11.85 -9.51 4.50
N ALA A 229 11.53 -8.63 3.54
CA ALA A 229 12.55 -8.02 2.69
C ALA A 229 13.43 -7.03 3.47
N GLY A 230 12.88 -6.34 4.48
CA GLY A 230 13.64 -5.42 5.35
C GLY A 230 14.52 -6.13 6.38
N GLU A 231 14.11 -7.29 6.87
CA GLU A 231 14.86 -8.08 7.88
C GLU A 231 16.11 -8.76 7.31
N LYS A 232 16.17 -8.94 5.99
CA LYS A 232 17.34 -9.51 5.28
C LYS A 232 18.44 -8.50 4.93
N ILE A 233 18.21 -7.22 5.24
CA ILE A 233 19.13 -6.12 4.89
C ILE A 233 19.91 -5.61 6.12
N GLN A 234 19.62 -6.13 7.30
CA GLN A 234 20.38 -5.91 8.53
C GLN A 234 21.26 -7.12 8.83
#